data_cc29dc12e28d56d8acb58e763b802510
#
_entry.id   cc29dc12e28d56d8acb58e763b802510
#
_cell.length_a   1.000
_cell.length_b   1.000
_cell.length_c   1.000
_cell.angle_alpha   90.00
_cell.angle_beta   90.00
_cell.angle_gamma   90.00
#
_symmetry.space_group_name_H-M   'P 1'
#
loop_
_entity.id
_entity.type
_entity.pdbx_description
1 polymer ?
#
loop_
_entity_poly.entity_id
_entity_poly.type
_entity_poly.pdbx_seq_one_letter_code
_entity_poly.pdbx_strand_id
1 'polypeptide(L)'
;RFIQAGSEVSALLGRMPSAVGYQPTLANDIGALQERITSTKTGSITSVQAVYVPADDLTDPAPAGTFAHLDATTVLSRQIAELGIYPAVDPLDSTSRILDPLVIGEEHYNVARGVQAILQRYKELQDIIAILGMEELSEDDKLTVARARKIQKFLSQAFFVAEQFTGTPGQYVPLKETIRGFKEILEGKHDDLPEGAFYMVGTIDDAV
;
A
#
# COMPACT_ATOMS: atom_id res chain seq x y z
N ARG A 1 -9.48 -3.00 18.07
CA ARG A 1 -10.51 -3.10 19.12
C ARG A 1 -10.33 -4.34 20.00
N PHE A 2 -9.95 -5.48 19.44
CA PHE A 2 -9.61 -6.69 20.20
C PHE A 2 -8.48 -6.43 21.20
N ILE A 3 -7.40 -5.78 20.75
CA ILE A 3 -6.25 -5.43 21.59
C ILE A 3 -6.65 -4.44 22.67
N GLN A 4 -7.45 -3.43 22.35
CA GLN A 4 -7.95 -2.45 23.30
C GLN A 4 -8.78 -3.12 24.41
N ALA A 5 -9.68 -4.02 24.06
CA ALA A 5 -10.45 -4.78 25.04
C ALA A 5 -9.56 -5.59 25.99
N GLY A 6 -8.53 -6.25 25.45
CA GLY A 6 -7.53 -6.96 26.26
C GLY A 6 -6.76 -6.04 27.22
N SER A 7 -6.42 -4.84 26.78
CA SER A 7 -5.77 -3.82 27.61
C SER A 7 -6.67 -3.37 28.78
N GLU A 8 -7.95 -3.11 28.50
CA GLU A 8 -8.92 -2.70 29.51
C GLU A 8 -9.14 -3.80 30.58
N VAL A 9 -9.28 -5.06 30.15
CA VAL A 9 -9.40 -6.21 31.06
C VAL A 9 -8.15 -6.37 31.92
N SER A 10 -6.97 -6.23 31.33
CA SER A 10 -5.70 -6.30 32.06
C SER A 10 -5.60 -5.22 33.15
N ALA A 11 -6.02 -3.99 32.84
CA ALA A 11 -6.06 -2.89 33.79
C ALA A 11 -7.03 -3.17 34.95
N LEU A 12 -8.22 -3.68 34.63
CA LEU A 12 -9.22 -4.06 35.66
C LEU A 12 -8.74 -5.16 36.58
N LEU A 13 -7.90 -6.09 36.08
CA LEU A 13 -7.30 -7.16 36.87
C LEU A 13 -6.06 -6.71 37.65
N GLY A 14 -5.69 -5.42 37.54
CA GLY A 14 -4.52 -4.86 38.23
C GLY A 14 -3.17 -5.41 37.77
N ARG A 15 -3.08 -5.88 36.56
CA ARG A 15 -1.82 -6.38 35.98
C ARG A 15 -0.89 -5.21 35.67
N MET A 16 0.42 -5.43 35.87
CA MET A 16 1.43 -4.43 35.52
C MET A 16 1.46 -4.23 33.99
N PRO A 17 1.35 -2.99 33.48
CA PRO A 17 1.37 -2.72 32.06
C PRO A 17 2.76 -3.01 31.45
N SER A 18 2.76 -3.43 30.19
CA SER A 18 3.97 -3.58 29.38
C SER A 18 4.30 -2.28 28.63
N ALA A 19 5.15 -2.35 27.60
CA ALA A 19 5.54 -1.21 26.78
C ALA A 19 4.32 -0.44 26.24
N VAL A 20 4.38 0.89 26.27
CA VAL A 20 3.32 1.81 25.78
C VAL A 20 1.97 1.60 26.50
N GLY A 21 1.96 0.99 27.69
CA GLY A 21 0.76 0.75 28.48
C GLY A 21 -0.09 -0.43 28.02
N TYR A 22 0.38 -1.25 27.09
CA TYR A 22 -0.31 -2.46 26.67
C TYR A 22 -0.28 -3.55 27.75
N GLN A 23 -1.17 -4.53 27.62
CA GLN A 23 -1.21 -5.71 28.48
C GLN A 23 0.09 -6.52 28.38
N PRO A 24 0.55 -7.17 29.49
CA PRO A 24 1.73 -8.01 29.44
C PRO A 24 1.54 -9.27 28.58
N THR A 25 0.29 -9.66 28.32
CA THR A 25 -0.11 -10.81 27.50
C THR A 25 -0.35 -10.45 26.03
N LEU A 26 0.01 -9.25 25.57
CA LEU A 26 -0.32 -8.74 24.23
C LEU A 26 0.03 -9.75 23.12
N ALA A 27 1.26 -10.26 23.11
CA ALA A 27 1.70 -11.21 22.08
C ALA A 27 0.90 -12.51 22.09
N ASN A 28 0.58 -13.02 23.28
CA ASN A 28 -0.21 -14.25 23.44
C ASN A 28 -1.67 -14.04 23.00
N ASP A 29 -2.26 -12.89 23.35
CA ASP A 29 -3.64 -12.55 22.98
C ASP A 29 -3.77 -12.42 21.45
N ILE A 30 -2.84 -11.72 20.81
CA ILE A 30 -2.79 -11.59 19.35
C ILE A 30 -2.57 -12.97 18.70
N GLY A 31 -1.60 -13.74 19.17
CA GLY A 31 -1.28 -15.07 18.64
C GLY A 31 -2.46 -16.03 18.74
N ALA A 32 -3.14 -16.08 19.87
CA ALA A 32 -4.30 -16.93 20.08
C ALA A 32 -5.46 -16.62 19.12
N LEU A 33 -5.66 -15.35 18.78
CA LEU A 33 -6.65 -14.94 17.76
C LEU A 33 -6.18 -15.33 16.36
N GLN A 34 -4.96 -14.98 15.98
CA GLN A 34 -4.43 -15.12 14.62
C GLN A 34 -4.24 -16.60 14.23
N GLU A 35 -3.82 -17.47 15.15
CA GLU A 35 -3.65 -18.90 14.88
C GLU A 35 -4.96 -19.64 14.56
N ARG A 36 -6.09 -19.06 14.88
CA ARG A 36 -7.41 -19.61 14.50
C ARG A 36 -7.73 -19.35 13.02
N ILE A 37 -7.05 -18.41 12.39
CA ILE A 37 -7.22 -18.08 10.97
C ILE A 37 -6.28 -18.98 10.18
N THR A 38 -6.80 -20.12 9.76
CA THR A 38 -5.97 -21.19 9.15
C THR A 38 -6.78 -22.02 8.16
N SER A 39 -6.06 -22.84 7.42
CA SER A 39 -6.65 -23.89 6.57
C SER A 39 -6.58 -25.23 7.28
N THR A 40 -7.66 -25.99 7.19
CA THR A 40 -7.78 -27.35 7.69
C THR A 40 -8.01 -28.32 6.53
N LYS A 41 -8.15 -29.62 6.83
CA LYS A 41 -8.49 -30.62 5.80
C LYS A 41 -9.88 -30.40 5.17
N THR A 42 -10.78 -29.71 5.85
CA THR A 42 -12.19 -29.55 5.44
C THR A 42 -12.56 -28.13 5.05
N GLY A 43 -11.71 -27.14 5.28
CA GLY A 43 -12.02 -25.75 4.96
C GLY A 43 -10.89 -24.79 5.29
N SER A 44 -11.10 -23.52 4.95
CA SER A 44 -10.16 -22.44 5.20
C SER A 44 -10.87 -21.17 5.66
N ILE A 45 -10.16 -20.31 6.36
CA ILE A 45 -10.61 -18.98 6.77
C ILE A 45 -9.76 -17.94 6.05
N THR A 46 -10.41 -17.09 5.26
CA THR A 46 -9.82 -15.87 4.73
C THR A 46 -10.26 -14.71 5.62
N SER A 47 -9.32 -13.90 6.10
CA SER A 47 -9.61 -12.75 6.94
C SER A 47 -9.21 -11.44 6.28
N VAL A 48 -10.00 -10.41 6.52
CA VAL A 48 -9.65 -9.01 6.25
C VAL A 48 -9.72 -8.27 7.57
N GLN A 49 -8.60 -7.72 8.01
CA GLN A 49 -8.46 -7.12 9.33
C GLN A 49 -8.12 -5.64 9.19
N ALA A 50 -8.95 -4.77 9.78
CA ALA A 50 -8.62 -3.36 9.92
C ALA A 50 -7.75 -3.17 11.16
N VAL A 51 -6.55 -2.65 10.97
CA VAL A 51 -5.60 -2.36 12.03
C VAL A 51 -5.43 -0.85 12.16
N TYR A 52 -5.81 -0.31 13.32
CA TYR A 52 -5.54 1.08 13.64
C TYR A 52 -4.09 1.25 14.06
N VAL A 53 -3.41 2.21 13.46
CA VAL A 53 -1.99 2.52 13.75
C VAL A 53 -1.94 3.83 14.56
N PRO A 54 -1.67 3.76 15.88
CA PRO A 54 -1.61 4.96 16.72
C PRO A 54 -0.52 5.92 16.25
N ALA A 55 -0.89 7.20 16.08
CA ALA A 55 0.01 8.27 15.65
C ALA A 55 0.79 7.98 14.34
N ASP A 56 0.23 7.17 13.46
CA ASP A 56 0.87 6.69 12.21
C ASP A 56 2.21 5.95 12.44
N ASP A 57 2.43 5.44 13.65
CA ASP A 57 3.64 4.71 14.05
C ASP A 57 3.48 3.20 13.87
N LEU A 58 4.00 2.68 12.75
CA LEU A 58 3.98 1.25 12.42
C LEU A 58 4.83 0.40 13.38
N THR A 59 5.69 1.03 14.19
CA THR A 59 6.54 0.36 15.19
C THR A 59 5.86 0.19 16.54
N ASP A 60 4.67 0.78 16.74
CA ASP A 60 3.86 0.55 17.93
C ASP A 60 3.64 -0.96 18.15
N PRO A 61 3.73 -1.47 19.38
CA PRO A 61 3.64 -2.90 19.68
C PRO A 61 2.38 -3.61 19.16
N ALA A 62 1.26 -2.91 19.07
CA ALA A 62 0.01 -3.49 18.62
C ALA A 62 0.01 -3.76 17.10
N PRO A 63 0.24 -2.77 16.20
CA PRO A 63 0.36 -3.04 14.78
C PRO A 63 1.55 -3.95 14.46
N ALA A 64 2.72 -3.72 15.06
CA ALA A 64 3.92 -4.53 14.80
C ALA A 64 3.69 -6.01 15.14
N GLY A 65 3.09 -6.30 16.30
CA GLY A 65 2.75 -7.67 16.70
C GLY A 65 1.69 -8.32 15.81
N THR A 66 0.74 -7.53 15.30
CA THR A 66 -0.31 -8.01 14.39
C THR A 66 0.26 -8.31 13.00
N PHE A 67 1.09 -7.44 12.45
CA PHE A 67 1.66 -7.59 11.10
C PHE A 67 2.48 -8.86 10.93
N ALA A 68 3.13 -9.33 12.00
CA ALA A 68 3.90 -10.58 11.96
C ALA A 68 3.05 -11.82 11.60
N HIS A 69 1.74 -11.76 11.82
CA HIS A 69 0.80 -12.86 11.53
C HIS A 69 0.08 -12.73 10.18
N LEU A 70 0.23 -11.60 9.47
CA LEU A 70 -0.51 -11.34 8.24
C LEU A 70 0.27 -11.84 7.01
N ASP A 71 -0.47 -12.39 6.04
CA ASP A 71 0.10 -12.81 4.76
C ASP A 71 0.27 -11.65 3.79
N ALA A 72 -0.55 -10.62 3.92
CA ALA A 72 -0.47 -9.39 3.15
C ALA A 72 -0.86 -8.20 4.01
N THR A 73 -0.19 -7.07 3.78
CA THR A 73 -0.51 -5.79 4.42
C THR A 73 -0.77 -4.73 3.36
N THR A 74 -1.85 -3.97 3.54
CA THR A 74 -2.15 -2.79 2.74
C THR A 74 -2.08 -1.58 3.66
N VAL A 75 -1.05 -0.77 3.50
CA VAL A 75 -0.79 0.40 4.33
C VAL A 75 -1.39 1.64 3.67
N LEU A 76 -2.26 2.35 4.41
CA LEU A 76 -2.81 3.64 3.98
C LEU A 76 -1.96 4.77 4.54
N SER A 77 -1.56 5.70 3.68
CA SER A 77 -0.68 6.83 4.01
C SER A 77 -1.41 8.17 3.94
N ARG A 78 -1.28 9.00 5.00
CA ARG A 78 -1.80 10.38 4.97
C ARG A 78 -1.08 11.22 3.94
N GLN A 79 0.22 11.06 3.78
CA GLN A 79 1.02 11.82 2.81
C GLN A 79 0.52 11.57 1.38
N ILE A 80 0.17 10.33 1.05
CA ILE A 80 -0.40 9.99 -0.26
C ILE A 80 -1.81 10.59 -0.42
N ALA A 81 -2.63 10.57 0.64
CA ALA A 81 -3.95 11.21 0.63
C ALA A 81 -3.87 12.72 0.44
N GLU A 82 -2.87 13.39 1.02
CA GLU A 82 -2.61 14.82 0.85
C GLU A 82 -2.25 15.20 -0.58
N LEU A 83 -1.67 14.26 -1.36
CA LEU A 83 -1.44 14.43 -2.79
C LEU A 83 -2.71 14.24 -3.65
N GLY A 84 -3.85 13.95 -3.02
CA GLY A 84 -5.10 13.68 -3.72
C GLY A 84 -5.17 12.30 -4.40
N ILE A 85 -4.29 11.39 -4.04
CA ILE A 85 -4.25 10.04 -4.61
C ILE A 85 -5.11 9.11 -3.76
N TYR A 86 -6.14 8.54 -4.36
CA TYR A 86 -7.08 7.60 -3.75
C TYR A 86 -7.25 6.37 -4.64
N PRO A 87 -7.15 5.13 -4.08
CA PRO A 87 -6.85 4.78 -2.69
C PRO A 87 -5.46 5.27 -2.25
N ALA A 88 -5.36 5.77 -1.02
CA ALA A 88 -4.10 6.30 -0.48
C ALA A 88 -3.18 5.17 0.02
N VAL A 89 -3.02 4.13 -0.78
CA VAL A 89 -2.18 2.96 -0.48
C VAL A 89 -0.72 3.29 -0.74
N ASP A 90 0.14 3.02 0.24
CA ASP A 90 1.58 3.12 0.06
C ASP A 90 2.12 1.83 -0.57
N PRO A 91 2.57 1.86 -1.82
CA PRO A 91 3.07 0.67 -2.51
C PRO A 91 4.45 0.21 -2.02
N LEU A 92 5.18 1.04 -1.30
CA LEU A 92 6.50 0.71 -0.74
C LEU A 92 6.39 0.05 0.63
N ASP A 93 5.43 0.48 1.46
CA ASP A 93 5.19 -0.08 2.79
C ASP A 93 4.21 -1.26 2.77
N SER A 94 3.45 -1.43 1.70
CA SER A 94 2.54 -2.56 1.52
C SER A 94 3.28 -3.80 1.04
N THR A 95 2.93 -4.97 1.59
CA THR A 95 3.60 -6.24 1.29
C THR A 95 2.60 -7.37 1.04
N SER A 96 3.05 -8.40 0.33
CA SER A 96 2.29 -9.64 0.15
C SER A 96 3.24 -10.83 0.00
N ARG A 97 2.95 -11.92 0.69
CA ARG A 97 3.71 -13.18 0.57
C ARG A 97 3.55 -13.86 -0.78
N ILE A 98 2.43 -13.61 -1.46
CA ILE A 98 2.20 -14.16 -2.80
C ILE A 98 2.88 -13.36 -3.92
N LEU A 99 3.56 -12.25 -3.60
CA LEU A 99 4.40 -11.52 -4.55
C LEU A 99 5.70 -12.30 -4.81
N ASP A 100 5.54 -13.42 -5.49
CA ASP A 100 6.59 -14.37 -5.85
C ASP A 100 6.34 -14.84 -7.29
N PRO A 101 7.38 -14.88 -8.17
CA PRO A 101 7.19 -15.26 -9.57
C PRO A 101 6.63 -16.67 -9.77
N LEU A 102 6.86 -17.59 -8.82
CA LEU A 102 6.29 -18.94 -8.86
C LEU A 102 4.79 -18.97 -8.56
N VAL A 103 4.26 -17.93 -7.91
CA VAL A 103 2.84 -17.85 -7.55
C VAL A 103 2.05 -17.03 -8.56
N ILE A 104 2.52 -15.81 -8.87
CA ILE A 104 1.80 -14.83 -9.70
C ILE A 104 2.30 -14.75 -11.14
N GLY A 105 3.38 -15.46 -11.47
CA GLY A 105 4.05 -15.40 -12.76
C GLY A 105 5.08 -14.26 -12.85
N GLU A 106 6.03 -14.43 -13.77
CA GLU A 106 7.17 -13.50 -13.91
C GLU A 106 6.74 -12.11 -14.36
N GLU A 107 5.77 -12.01 -15.28
CA GLU A 107 5.32 -10.70 -15.79
C GLU A 107 4.76 -9.83 -14.68
N HIS A 108 3.80 -10.33 -13.92
CA HIS A 108 3.20 -9.61 -12.80
C HIS A 108 4.26 -9.23 -11.76
N TYR A 109 5.12 -10.17 -11.39
CA TYR A 109 6.19 -9.94 -10.43
C TYR A 109 7.15 -8.85 -10.89
N ASN A 110 7.63 -8.92 -12.13
CA ASN A 110 8.59 -7.95 -12.68
C ASN A 110 7.98 -6.55 -12.79
N VAL A 111 6.72 -6.45 -13.21
CA VAL A 111 6.00 -5.16 -13.25
C VAL A 111 5.86 -4.56 -11.86
N ALA A 112 5.42 -5.34 -10.87
CA ALA A 112 5.26 -4.87 -9.50
C ALA A 112 6.60 -4.41 -8.91
N ARG A 113 7.68 -5.17 -9.10
CA ARG A 113 9.03 -4.79 -8.66
C ARG A 113 9.56 -3.58 -9.39
N GLY A 114 9.29 -3.46 -10.69
CA GLY A 114 9.65 -2.28 -11.48
C GLY A 114 8.98 -1.01 -10.96
N VAL A 115 7.69 -1.07 -10.66
CA VAL A 115 6.95 0.04 -10.04
C VAL A 115 7.56 0.42 -8.70
N GLN A 116 7.83 -0.55 -7.82
CA GLN A 116 8.45 -0.28 -6.52
C GLN A 116 9.84 0.35 -6.67
N ALA A 117 10.66 -0.14 -7.59
CA ALA A 117 12.01 0.38 -7.82
C ALA A 117 11.99 1.85 -8.29
N ILE A 118 11.11 2.19 -9.23
CA ILE A 118 10.97 3.57 -9.72
C ILE A 118 10.45 4.49 -8.61
N LEU A 119 9.45 4.07 -7.85
CA LEU A 119 8.92 4.87 -6.74
C LEU A 119 9.94 5.04 -5.61
N GLN A 120 10.72 4.02 -5.31
CA GLN A 120 11.81 4.10 -4.34
C GLN A 120 12.89 5.09 -4.80
N ARG A 121 13.31 5.00 -6.07
CA ARG A 121 14.28 5.94 -6.63
C ARG A 121 13.76 7.37 -6.61
N TYR A 122 12.49 7.56 -6.95
CA TYR A 122 11.86 8.89 -6.88
C TYR A 122 11.87 9.46 -5.45
N LYS A 123 11.56 8.63 -4.46
CA LYS A 123 11.61 9.03 -3.05
C LYS A 123 13.01 9.50 -2.65
N GLU A 124 14.06 8.81 -3.08
CA GLU A 124 15.45 9.20 -2.83
C GLU A 124 15.83 10.53 -3.52
N LEU A 125 15.27 10.77 -4.71
CA LEU A 125 15.54 12.00 -5.47
C LEU A 125 14.75 13.21 -4.97
N GLN A 126 13.68 13.03 -4.19
CA GLN A 126 12.84 14.13 -3.72
C GLN A 126 13.61 15.17 -2.90
N ASP A 127 14.51 14.73 -2.03
CA ASP A 127 15.34 15.63 -1.22
C ASP A 127 16.30 16.43 -2.10
N ILE A 128 16.88 15.82 -3.11
CA ILE A 128 17.75 16.48 -4.09
C ILE A 128 16.97 17.50 -4.89
N ILE A 129 15.78 17.14 -5.36
CA ILE A 129 14.89 18.02 -6.12
C ILE A 129 14.48 19.24 -5.29
N ALA A 130 14.18 19.04 -4.01
CA ALA A 130 13.76 20.10 -3.11
C ALA A 130 14.87 21.12 -2.82
N ILE A 131 16.14 20.68 -2.80
CA ILE A 131 17.29 21.54 -2.47
C ILE A 131 17.91 22.17 -3.73
N LEU A 132 18.13 21.36 -4.77
CA LEU A 132 18.90 21.75 -5.96
C LEU A 132 18.02 22.01 -7.20
N GLY A 133 16.78 21.54 -7.19
CA GLY A 133 15.88 21.62 -8.34
C GLY A 133 16.03 20.44 -9.32
N MET A 134 15.08 20.37 -10.25
CA MET A 134 15.04 19.30 -11.28
C MET A 134 16.20 19.40 -12.29
N GLU A 135 16.73 20.60 -12.52
CA GLU A 135 17.76 20.84 -13.54
C GLU A 135 19.09 20.16 -13.24
N GLU A 136 19.39 19.95 -11.96
CA GLU A 136 20.62 19.31 -11.49
C GLU A 136 20.60 17.78 -11.62
N LEU A 137 19.46 17.18 -11.94
CA LEU A 137 19.34 15.74 -12.15
C LEU A 137 19.95 15.32 -13.48
N SER A 138 20.51 14.09 -13.51
CA SER A 138 20.89 13.43 -14.76
C SER A 138 19.65 13.21 -15.66
N GLU A 139 19.85 13.08 -16.95
CA GLU A 139 18.74 12.81 -17.89
C GLU A 139 17.98 11.51 -17.54
N ASP A 140 18.71 10.49 -17.09
CA ASP A 140 18.12 9.23 -16.64
C ASP A 140 17.25 9.41 -15.37
N ASP A 141 17.71 10.22 -14.42
CA ASP A 141 16.94 10.54 -13.22
C ASP A 141 15.72 11.43 -13.55
N LYS A 142 15.83 12.36 -14.47
CA LYS A 142 14.69 13.16 -14.96
C LYS A 142 13.61 12.27 -15.58
N LEU A 143 14.02 11.31 -16.39
CA LEU A 143 13.10 10.33 -16.99
C LEU A 143 12.45 9.45 -15.93
N THR A 144 13.23 8.99 -14.94
CA THR A 144 12.73 8.21 -13.80
C THR A 144 11.70 8.99 -13.00
N VAL A 145 11.95 10.26 -12.71
CA VAL A 145 10.99 11.15 -12.01
C VAL A 145 9.73 11.35 -12.83
N ALA A 146 9.84 11.58 -14.13
CA ALA A 146 8.68 11.75 -15.00
C ALA A 146 7.78 10.50 -15.01
N ARG A 147 8.37 9.32 -15.14
CA ARG A 147 7.63 8.04 -15.07
C ARG A 147 7.07 7.76 -13.68
N ALA A 148 7.82 8.06 -12.62
CA ALA A 148 7.36 7.90 -11.24
C ALA A 148 6.10 8.73 -10.94
N ARG A 149 6.04 9.97 -11.41
CA ARG A 149 4.87 10.84 -11.28
C ARG A 149 3.65 10.30 -12.03
N LYS A 150 3.85 9.77 -13.25
CA LYS A 150 2.80 9.08 -14.00
C LYS A 150 2.28 7.85 -13.25
N ILE A 151 3.19 7.03 -12.71
CA ILE A 151 2.87 5.85 -11.90
C ILE A 151 2.07 6.25 -10.66
N GLN A 152 2.49 7.29 -9.93
CA GLN A 152 1.73 7.78 -8.77
C GLN A 152 0.31 8.21 -9.13
N LYS A 153 0.15 8.93 -10.25
CA LYS A 153 -1.18 9.33 -10.73
C LYS A 153 -2.01 8.13 -11.17
N PHE A 154 -1.40 7.17 -11.86
CA PHE A 154 -2.08 5.96 -12.33
C PHE A 154 -2.47 5.00 -11.19
N LEU A 155 -1.86 5.10 -10.01
CA LEU A 155 -2.30 4.41 -8.79
C LEU A 155 -3.63 4.96 -8.25
N SER A 156 -4.07 6.13 -8.68
CA SER A 156 -5.37 6.68 -8.29
C SER A 156 -6.50 6.04 -9.09
N GLN A 157 -7.66 5.85 -8.44
CA GLN A 157 -8.82 5.23 -9.06
C GLN A 157 -10.13 5.75 -8.44
N ALA A 158 -11.17 5.90 -9.26
CA ALA A 158 -12.49 6.24 -8.79
C ALA A 158 -13.16 5.06 -8.05
N PHE A 159 -13.70 5.32 -6.87
CA PHE A 159 -14.40 4.32 -6.08
C PHE A 159 -15.90 4.35 -6.30
N PHE A 160 -16.55 3.20 -6.33
CA PHE A 160 -18.00 3.10 -6.31
C PHE A 160 -18.60 3.72 -5.06
N VAL A 161 -17.99 3.48 -3.90
CA VAL A 161 -18.48 4.00 -2.62
C VAL A 161 -18.35 5.53 -2.51
N ALA A 162 -17.49 6.14 -3.26
CA ALA A 162 -17.25 7.59 -3.28
C ALA A 162 -18.07 8.34 -4.34
N GLU A 163 -18.80 7.67 -5.23
CA GLU A 163 -19.55 8.28 -6.32
C GLU A 163 -20.49 9.41 -5.86
N GLN A 164 -21.20 9.17 -4.76
CA GLN A 164 -22.13 10.15 -4.19
C GLN A 164 -21.46 11.44 -3.68
N PHE A 165 -20.16 11.41 -3.41
CA PHE A 165 -19.39 12.56 -2.91
C PHE A 165 -18.59 13.24 -4.01
N THR A 166 -18.04 12.46 -4.96
CA THR A 166 -17.18 12.96 -6.03
C THR A 166 -17.93 13.29 -7.30
N GLY A 167 -19.11 12.70 -7.50
CA GLY A 167 -19.85 12.76 -8.76
C GLY A 167 -19.22 11.99 -9.91
N THR A 168 -18.15 11.24 -9.64
CA THR A 168 -17.44 10.44 -10.64
C THR A 168 -17.80 8.97 -10.45
N PRO A 169 -18.28 8.27 -11.51
CA PRO A 169 -18.59 6.84 -11.45
C PRO A 169 -17.36 6.02 -11.04
N GLY A 170 -17.57 5.04 -10.15
CA GLY A 170 -16.54 4.10 -9.78
C GLY A 170 -16.11 3.22 -10.95
N GLN A 171 -14.86 2.77 -10.94
CA GLN A 171 -14.32 1.93 -12.00
C GLN A 171 -13.76 0.63 -11.43
N TYR A 172 -14.06 -0.46 -12.09
CA TYR A 172 -13.42 -1.77 -11.83
C TYR A 172 -12.43 -2.08 -12.94
N VAL A 173 -11.16 -2.21 -12.56
CA VAL A 173 -10.09 -2.51 -13.51
C VAL A 173 -9.64 -3.97 -13.31
N PRO A 174 -9.78 -4.83 -14.32
CA PRO A 174 -9.26 -6.20 -14.24
C PRO A 174 -7.75 -6.22 -14.01
N LEU A 175 -7.26 -7.20 -13.23
CA LEU A 175 -5.84 -7.34 -12.91
C LEU A 175 -4.92 -7.33 -14.14
N LYS A 176 -5.34 -7.96 -15.23
CA LYS A 176 -4.58 -7.98 -16.48
C LYS A 176 -4.37 -6.58 -17.06
N GLU A 177 -5.40 -5.73 -17.01
CA GLU A 177 -5.32 -4.35 -17.49
C GLU A 177 -4.45 -3.49 -16.57
N THR A 178 -4.51 -3.73 -15.27
CA THR A 178 -3.60 -3.09 -14.31
C THR A 178 -2.14 -3.42 -14.63
N ILE A 179 -1.81 -4.70 -14.80
CA ILE A 179 -0.46 -5.15 -15.15
C ILE A 179 -0.02 -4.55 -16.48
N ARG A 180 -0.87 -4.59 -17.51
CA ARG A 180 -0.60 -4.01 -18.83
C ARG A 180 -0.28 -2.52 -18.72
N GLY A 181 -1.13 -1.76 -18.03
CA GLY A 181 -0.96 -0.32 -17.90
C GLY A 181 0.34 0.07 -17.23
N PHE A 182 0.67 -0.52 -16.09
CA PHE A 182 1.94 -0.25 -15.42
C PHE A 182 3.14 -0.70 -16.24
N LYS A 183 3.06 -1.84 -16.93
CA LYS A 183 4.12 -2.31 -17.85
C LYS A 183 4.39 -1.30 -18.94
N GLU A 184 3.37 -0.78 -19.60
CA GLU A 184 3.50 0.19 -20.67
C GLU A 184 4.11 1.51 -20.20
N ILE A 185 3.78 1.97 -18.99
CA ILE A 185 4.42 3.15 -18.40
C ILE A 185 5.90 2.87 -18.09
N LEU A 186 6.23 1.70 -17.52
CA LEU A 186 7.61 1.30 -17.24
C LEU A 186 8.46 1.21 -18.51
N GLU A 187 7.91 0.67 -19.60
CA GLU A 187 8.54 0.56 -20.91
C GLU A 187 8.66 1.90 -21.65
N GLY A 188 8.01 2.95 -21.15
CA GLY A 188 8.08 4.30 -21.72
C GLY A 188 7.18 4.53 -22.93
N LYS A 189 6.19 3.66 -23.19
CA LYS A 189 5.28 3.80 -24.33
C LYS A 189 4.45 5.09 -24.30
N HIS A 190 4.30 5.67 -23.13
CA HIS A 190 3.49 6.86 -22.87
C HIS A 190 4.31 8.01 -22.31
N ASP A 191 5.62 8.07 -22.64
CA ASP A 191 6.50 9.13 -22.15
C ASP A 191 6.13 10.52 -22.69
N ASP A 192 5.46 10.59 -23.84
CA ASP A 192 4.95 11.80 -24.48
C ASP A 192 3.68 12.38 -23.84
N LEU A 193 2.93 11.58 -23.06
CA LEU A 193 1.72 12.03 -22.39
C LEU A 193 2.04 12.81 -21.10
N PRO A 194 1.24 13.85 -20.78
CA PRO A 194 1.40 14.57 -19.53
C PRO A 194 0.97 13.70 -18.32
N GLU A 195 1.60 13.92 -17.17
CA GLU A 195 1.29 13.14 -15.94
C GLU A 195 -0.18 13.23 -15.50
N GLY A 196 -0.86 14.34 -15.81
CA GLY A 196 -2.26 14.56 -15.49
C GLY A 196 -3.22 13.61 -16.22
N ALA A 197 -2.82 13.07 -17.38
CA ALA A 197 -3.63 12.12 -18.13
C ALA A 197 -3.86 10.80 -17.38
N PHE A 198 -2.96 10.46 -16.44
CA PHE A 198 -3.01 9.22 -15.67
C PHE A 198 -3.80 9.35 -14.37
N TYR A 199 -4.37 10.51 -14.06
CA TYR A 199 -5.05 10.76 -12.81
C TYR A 199 -6.51 10.33 -12.83
N MET A 200 -6.91 9.49 -11.86
CA MET A 200 -8.28 9.00 -11.68
C MET A 200 -8.88 8.33 -12.92
N VAL A 201 -8.05 7.64 -13.67
CA VAL A 201 -8.46 6.82 -14.83
C VAL A 201 -8.65 5.36 -14.43
N GLY A 202 -9.31 4.58 -15.27
CA GLY A 202 -9.47 3.14 -15.08
C GLY A 202 -8.33 2.37 -15.71
N THR A 203 -8.45 2.04 -16.99
CA THR A 203 -7.41 1.37 -17.75
C THR A 203 -6.42 2.38 -18.36
N ILE A 204 -5.30 1.87 -18.88
CA ILE A 204 -4.33 2.74 -19.59
C ILE A 204 -4.94 3.39 -20.83
N ASP A 205 -5.90 2.74 -21.47
CA ASP A 205 -6.57 3.26 -22.67
C ASP A 205 -7.40 4.52 -22.37
N ASP A 206 -7.80 4.74 -21.11
CA ASP A 206 -8.50 5.96 -20.70
C ASP A 206 -7.54 7.15 -20.54
N ALA A 207 -6.23 6.89 -20.47
CA ALA A 207 -5.19 7.92 -20.39
C ALA A 207 -4.66 8.34 -21.77
N VAL A 208 -4.86 7.51 -22.78
CA VAL A 208 -4.40 7.71 -24.16
C VAL A 208 -5.47 8.41 -25.00
#